data_5031b3bf4fde7230122a420be335a676
#
_entry.id   5031b3bf4fde7230122a420be335a676
#
_cell.length_a   1.000
_cell.length_b   1.000
_cell.length_c   1.000
_cell.angle_alpha   90.00
_cell.angle_beta   90.00
_cell.angle_gamma   90.00
#
_symmetry.space_group_name_H-M   'P 1'
#
loop_
_entity.id
_entity.type
_entity.pdbx_description
1 polymer ?
#
loop_
_entity_poly.entity_id
_entity_poly.type
_entity_poly.pdbx_seq_one_letter_code
_entity_poly.pdbx_strand_id
1 'polypeptide(L)'
;MNALGTAMLVRGLQGKRVAVIGDNCYQWATTYLAVTGGVGVIVPLDKELGASELEQLIIEAECEAIFFTKKFRSIFMDMRERGETKLRVLVDLNADAAADGVESWTGLIAEGKEKIAAGDRSYLDAEVYPDEMGALLFTSGTTGIAKGVMLSQTNICCDLMSAPTMLDTNERDTFFSVLPIHHTYECTCGFLMPMYKGACIGYCEGLKYIQKNLQEIQPTFFLGVPLIFESLYKTIWKNIRKQGKEATVKKVLELNKTTSKFGLGGSRKL
;
A
#
# COMPACT_ATOMS: atom_id res chain seq x y z
N MET A 1 -12.43 -8.45 -0.32
CA MET A 1 -11.73 -9.16 0.75
C MET A 1 -12.21 -10.61 0.85
N ASN A 2 -13.46 -10.89 1.24
CA ASN A 2 -13.97 -12.26 1.45
C ASN A 2 -13.72 -13.21 0.26
N ALA A 3 -14.09 -12.80 -0.96
CA ALA A 3 -13.88 -13.61 -2.15
C ALA A 3 -12.38 -13.94 -2.39
N LEU A 4 -11.50 -12.96 -2.21
CA LEU A 4 -10.06 -13.18 -2.37
C LEU A 4 -9.52 -14.13 -1.30
N GLY A 5 -9.90 -13.95 -0.03
CA GLY A 5 -9.52 -14.84 1.05
C GLY A 5 -10.00 -16.26 0.85
N THR A 6 -11.26 -16.46 0.46
CA THR A 6 -11.79 -17.79 0.12
C THR A 6 -10.98 -18.46 -0.99
N ALA A 7 -10.66 -17.73 -2.08
CA ALA A 7 -9.84 -18.28 -3.17
C ALA A 7 -8.41 -18.64 -2.73
N MET A 8 -7.83 -17.88 -1.80
CA MET A 8 -6.53 -18.22 -1.20
C MET A 8 -6.60 -19.47 -0.33
N LEU A 9 -7.66 -19.65 0.47
CA LEU A 9 -7.86 -20.84 1.29
C LEU A 9 -8.05 -22.10 0.43
N VAL A 10 -8.76 -22.00 -0.70
CA VAL A 10 -8.87 -23.10 -1.69
C VAL A 10 -7.48 -23.53 -2.18
N ARG A 11 -6.51 -22.63 -2.24
CA ARG A 11 -5.11 -22.93 -2.61
C ARG A 11 -4.27 -23.45 -1.45
N GLY A 12 -4.87 -23.71 -0.29
CA GLY A 12 -4.19 -24.21 0.90
C GLY A 12 -3.22 -23.21 1.50
N LEU A 13 -3.53 -21.92 1.40
CA LEU A 13 -2.69 -20.84 1.96
C LEU A 13 -3.02 -20.52 3.43
N GLN A 14 -3.89 -21.28 4.09
CA GLN A 14 -4.21 -21.10 5.51
C GLN A 14 -2.94 -21.19 6.38
N GLY A 15 -2.71 -20.18 7.20
CA GLY A 15 -1.53 -20.07 8.08
C GLY A 15 -0.20 -19.85 7.34
N LYS A 16 -0.24 -19.64 6.02
CA LYS A 16 0.97 -19.46 5.20
C LYS A 16 1.40 -18.00 5.11
N ARG A 17 2.66 -17.81 4.71
CA ARG A 17 3.21 -16.48 4.45
C ARG A 17 2.98 -16.14 2.98
N VAL A 18 2.32 -15.01 2.78
CA VAL A 18 1.91 -14.51 1.46
C VAL A 18 2.60 -13.18 1.22
N ALA A 19 3.50 -13.13 0.25
CA ALA A 19 4.17 -11.90 -0.14
C ALA A 19 3.28 -11.01 -1.03
N VAL A 20 3.47 -9.70 -0.92
CA VAL A 20 2.86 -8.72 -1.83
C VAL A 20 3.86 -7.64 -2.20
N ILE A 21 3.96 -7.33 -3.51
CA ILE A 21 4.90 -6.34 -4.05
C ILE A 21 4.28 -5.58 -5.21
N GLY A 22 4.54 -4.28 -5.27
CA GLY A 22 4.12 -3.48 -6.43
C GLY A 22 3.83 -2.02 -6.10
N ASP A 23 3.19 -1.37 -7.07
CA ASP A 23 2.76 0.01 -6.91
C ASP A 23 1.52 0.10 -6.02
N ASN A 24 1.33 1.27 -5.40
CA ASN A 24 0.15 1.51 -4.56
C ASN A 24 -1.12 1.35 -5.39
N CYS A 25 -1.97 0.41 -5.01
CA CYS A 25 -3.25 0.16 -5.68
C CYS A 25 -4.22 -0.57 -4.75
N TYR A 26 -5.50 -0.53 -5.08
CA TYR A 26 -6.53 -1.17 -4.27
C TYR A 26 -6.40 -2.71 -4.25
N GLN A 27 -5.84 -3.33 -5.27
CA GLN A 27 -5.58 -4.77 -5.30
C GLN A 27 -4.54 -5.15 -4.25
N TRP A 28 -3.45 -4.36 -4.12
CA TRP A 28 -2.45 -4.54 -3.09
C TRP A 28 -3.07 -4.43 -1.70
N ALA A 29 -3.83 -3.36 -1.47
CA ALA A 29 -4.52 -3.10 -0.20
C ALA A 29 -5.52 -4.21 0.16
N THR A 30 -6.33 -4.66 -0.81
CA THR A 30 -7.29 -5.74 -0.61
C THR A 30 -6.58 -7.07 -0.33
N THR A 31 -5.43 -7.32 -0.97
CA THR A 31 -4.61 -8.51 -0.71
C THR A 31 -4.07 -8.50 0.72
N TYR A 32 -3.54 -7.36 1.18
CA TYR A 32 -3.08 -7.19 2.56
C TYR A 32 -4.19 -7.54 3.56
N LEU A 33 -5.37 -6.94 3.41
CA LEU A 33 -6.51 -7.17 4.30
C LEU A 33 -7.05 -8.60 4.21
N ALA A 34 -7.06 -9.21 3.03
CA ALA A 34 -7.51 -10.59 2.89
C ALA A 34 -6.56 -11.57 3.59
N VAL A 35 -5.25 -11.34 3.50
CA VAL A 35 -4.27 -12.19 4.17
C VAL A 35 -4.35 -12.05 5.69
N THR A 36 -4.30 -10.82 6.20
CA THR A 36 -4.33 -10.56 7.65
C THR A 36 -5.68 -10.86 8.29
N GLY A 37 -6.77 -10.84 7.51
CA GLY A 37 -8.13 -11.08 7.98
C GLY A 37 -8.56 -12.56 8.01
N GLY A 38 -7.63 -13.53 7.86
CA GLY A 38 -7.98 -14.95 8.04
C GLY A 38 -7.27 -15.94 7.11
N VAL A 39 -6.33 -15.50 6.26
CA VAL A 39 -5.51 -16.42 5.46
C VAL A 39 -4.22 -16.79 6.17
N GLY A 40 -3.45 -15.79 6.66
CA GLY A 40 -2.15 -16.06 7.27
C GLY A 40 -1.33 -14.80 7.52
N VAL A 41 -0.05 -14.84 7.20
CA VAL A 41 0.91 -13.74 7.46
C VAL A 41 1.22 -13.00 6.17
N ILE A 42 0.97 -11.69 6.16
CA ILE A 42 1.35 -10.84 5.02
C ILE A 42 2.84 -10.48 5.09
N VAL A 43 3.51 -10.51 3.93
CA VAL A 43 4.91 -10.11 3.77
C VAL A 43 5.01 -9.03 2.69
N PRO A 44 4.84 -7.74 3.06
CA PRO A 44 5.03 -6.64 2.13
C PRO A 44 6.50 -6.48 1.74
N LEU A 45 6.78 -6.44 0.44
CA LEU A 45 8.15 -6.32 -0.09
C LEU A 45 8.35 -4.97 -0.78
N ASP A 46 9.57 -4.44 -0.65
CA ASP A 46 9.96 -3.21 -1.31
C ASP A 46 10.14 -3.43 -2.82
N LYS A 47 9.42 -2.64 -3.60
CA LYS A 47 9.45 -2.70 -5.07
C LYS A 47 10.73 -2.15 -5.70
N GLU A 48 11.60 -1.52 -4.94
CA GLU A 48 12.89 -0.98 -5.40
C GLU A 48 14.04 -1.97 -5.23
N LEU A 49 13.81 -3.12 -4.56
CA LEU A 49 14.81 -4.17 -4.38
C LEU A 49 15.09 -4.91 -5.69
N GLY A 50 16.34 -5.35 -5.83
CA GLY A 50 16.78 -6.20 -6.93
C GLY A 50 16.28 -7.65 -6.82
N ALA A 51 16.32 -8.40 -7.93
CA ALA A 51 15.82 -9.77 -7.99
C ALA A 51 16.48 -10.70 -6.95
N SER A 52 17.80 -10.59 -6.77
CA SER A 52 18.55 -11.41 -5.78
C SER A 52 18.15 -11.09 -4.33
N GLU A 53 17.92 -9.81 -4.02
CA GLU A 53 17.49 -9.40 -2.69
C GLU A 53 16.06 -9.88 -2.41
N LEU A 54 15.15 -9.74 -3.39
CA LEU A 54 13.79 -10.26 -3.30
C LEU A 54 13.76 -11.76 -3.07
N GLU A 55 14.61 -12.52 -3.77
CA GLU A 55 14.71 -13.96 -3.60
C GLU A 55 15.15 -14.35 -2.20
N GLN A 56 16.19 -13.69 -1.68
CA GLN A 56 16.65 -13.91 -0.30
C GLN A 56 15.54 -13.67 0.72
N LEU A 57 14.79 -12.56 0.58
CA LEU A 57 13.68 -12.26 1.49
C LEU A 57 12.54 -13.29 1.38
N ILE A 58 12.24 -13.76 0.19
CA ILE A 58 11.21 -14.79 -0.04
C ILE A 58 11.61 -16.13 0.58
N ILE A 59 12.88 -16.51 0.47
CA ILE A 59 13.43 -17.71 1.11
C ILE A 59 13.39 -17.57 2.62
N GLU A 60 13.90 -16.46 3.17
CA GLU A 60 13.93 -16.21 4.61
C GLU A 60 12.52 -16.14 5.21
N ALA A 61 11.60 -15.48 4.51
CA ALA A 61 10.19 -15.43 4.90
C ALA A 61 9.45 -16.73 4.63
N GLU A 62 10.03 -17.71 3.95
CA GLU A 62 9.37 -18.96 3.55
C GLU A 62 8.01 -18.74 2.87
N CYS A 63 7.93 -17.75 2.00
CA CYS A 63 6.68 -17.41 1.30
C CYS A 63 6.24 -18.54 0.37
N GLU A 64 4.95 -18.93 0.43
CA GLU A 64 4.35 -19.92 -0.47
C GLU A 64 3.56 -19.28 -1.62
N ALA A 65 3.16 -18.02 -1.47
CA ALA A 65 2.46 -17.25 -2.49
C ALA A 65 3.04 -15.85 -2.61
N ILE A 66 2.92 -15.28 -3.80
CA ILE A 66 3.26 -13.88 -4.05
C ILE A 66 2.26 -13.22 -5.00
N PHE A 67 1.81 -12.03 -4.59
CA PHE A 67 0.99 -11.12 -5.36
C PHE A 67 1.84 -9.94 -5.84
N PHE A 68 1.85 -9.69 -7.14
CA PHE A 68 2.77 -8.70 -7.72
C PHE A 68 2.14 -7.90 -8.85
N THR A 69 2.65 -6.70 -9.09
CA THR A 69 2.33 -5.94 -10.30
C THR A 69 3.15 -6.44 -11.49
N LYS A 70 2.61 -6.30 -12.70
CA LYS A 70 3.10 -6.88 -13.96
C LYS A 70 4.61 -6.81 -14.17
N LYS A 71 5.27 -5.73 -13.71
CA LYS A 71 6.72 -5.52 -13.89
C LYS A 71 7.60 -6.60 -13.22
N PHE A 72 7.08 -7.31 -12.24
CA PHE A 72 7.80 -8.36 -11.50
C PHE A 72 7.55 -9.78 -12.04
N ARG A 73 6.69 -9.94 -13.05
CA ARG A 73 6.26 -11.24 -13.55
C ARG A 73 7.45 -12.14 -13.92
N SER A 74 8.40 -11.64 -14.73
CA SER A 74 9.54 -12.43 -15.14
C SER A 74 10.43 -12.89 -13.99
N ILE A 75 10.61 -12.01 -12.98
CA ILE A 75 11.44 -12.30 -11.81
C ILE A 75 10.85 -13.48 -11.02
N PHE A 76 9.55 -13.47 -10.72
CA PHE A 76 8.93 -14.52 -9.92
C PHE A 76 8.67 -15.82 -10.70
N MET A 77 8.47 -15.74 -12.00
CA MET A 77 8.43 -16.93 -12.86
C MET A 77 9.78 -17.64 -12.86
N ASP A 78 10.88 -16.89 -13.03
CA ASP A 78 12.24 -17.43 -12.98
C ASP A 78 12.57 -18.05 -11.61
N MET A 79 12.23 -17.38 -10.50
CA MET A 79 12.39 -17.94 -9.15
C MET A 79 11.65 -19.27 -8.97
N ARG A 80 10.40 -19.36 -9.47
CA ARG A 80 9.61 -20.59 -9.39
C ARG A 80 10.21 -21.71 -10.23
N GLU A 81 10.71 -21.40 -11.45
CA GLU A 81 11.33 -22.37 -12.33
C GLU A 81 12.63 -22.94 -11.76
N ARG A 82 13.42 -22.14 -11.09
CA ARG A 82 14.65 -22.61 -10.41
C ARG A 82 14.35 -23.51 -9.20
N GLY A 83 13.16 -23.38 -8.59
CA GLY A 83 12.74 -24.25 -7.50
C GLY A 83 13.50 -24.06 -6.19
N GLU A 84 14.20 -22.94 -6.00
CA GLU A 84 14.98 -22.64 -4.79
C GLU A 84 14.10 -22.03 -3.67
N THR A 85 12.88 -21.61 -4.01
CA THR A 85 11.90 -21.01 -3.10
C THR A 85 10.72 -21.95 -2.86
N LYS A 86 9.92 -21.66 -1.82
CA LYS A 86 8.63 -22.36 -1.57
C LYS A 86 7.47 -21.80 -2.38
N LEU A 87 7.72 -20.84 -3.29
CA LEU A 87 6.68 -20.18 -4.08
C LEU A 87 5.98 -21.18 -5.01
N ARG A 88 4.68 -21.38 -4.80
CA ARG A 88 3.82 -22.24 -5.62
C ARG A 88 2.63 -21.49 -6.23
N VAL A 89 2.23 -20.36 -5.63
CA VAL A 89 1.12 -19.54 -6.11
C VAL A 89 1.65 -18.17 -6.50
N LEU A 90 1.55 -17.83 -7.78
CA LEU A 90 1.95 -16.57 -8.36
C LEU A 90 0.71 -15.85 -8.89
N VAL A 91 0.46 -14.62 -8.43
CA VAL A 91 -0.73 -13.85 -8.80
C VAL A 91 -0.33 -12.46 -9.31
N ASP A 92 -0.73 -12.16 -10.54
CA ASP A 92 -0.57 -10.82 -11.12
C ASP A 92 -1.78 -9.95 -10.74
N LEU A 93 -1.50 -8.86 -10.03
CA LEU A 93 -2.51 -7.89 -9.55
C LEU A 93 -3.20 -7.14 -10.69
N ASN A 94 -2.58 -7.07 -11.87
CA ASN A 94 -3.03 -6.27 -13.00
C ASN A 94 -3.51 -7.11 -14.19
N ALA A 95 -3.33 -8.43 -14.16
CA ALA A 95 -3.75 -9.29 -15.27
C ALA A 95 -5.27 -9.51 -15.28
N ASP A 96 -5.86 -9.44 -16.46
CA ASP A 96 -7.28 -9.74 -16.65
C ASP A 96 -7.58 -11.24 -16.59
N ALA A 97 -6.62 -12.08 -16.99
CA ALA A 97 -6.74 -13.54 -17.02
C ALA A 97 -5.42 -14.22 -16.62
N ALA A 98 -5.54 -15.47 -16.16
CA ALA A 98 -4.40 -16.32 -15.86
C ALA A 98 -3.66 -16.71 -17.16
N ALA A 99 -2.32 -16.73 -17.11
CA ALA A 99 -1.46 -17.16 -18.21
C ALA A 99 -0.11 -17.67 -17.70
N ASP A 100 0.45 -18.67 -18.36
CA ASP A 100 1.79 -19.22 -18.09
C ASP A 100 1.99 -19.69 -16.63
N GLY A 101 0.92 -20.21 -16.02
CA GLY A 101 0.93 -20.64 -14.63
C GLY A 101 0.99 -19.49 -13.61
N VAL A 102 0.73 -18.27 -14.04
CA VAL A 102 0.48 -17.10 -13.19
C VAL A 102 -1.01 -16.82 -13.19
N GLU A 103 -1.60 -16.72 -12.01
CA GLU A 103 -3.02 -16.45 -11.82
C GLU A 103 -3.30 -14.95 -11.93
N SER A 104 -4.56 -14.58 -12.20
CA SER A 104 -4.99 -13.18 -12.15
C SER A 104 -5.75 -12.88 -10.87
N TRP A 105 -5.53 -11.71 -10.31
CA TRP A 105 -6.24 -11.25 -9.12
C TRP A 105 -7.76 -11.19 -9.33
N THR A 106 -8.20 -10.76 -10.51
CA THR A 106 -9.61 -10.72 -10.90
C THR A 106 -10.21 -12.12 -11.00
N GLY A 107 -9.44 -13.09 -11.52
CA GLY A 107 -9.83 -14.50 -11.59
C GLY A 107 -10.03 -15.10 -10.19
N LEU A 108 -9.13 -14.80 -9.25
CA LEU A 108 -9.29 -15.24 -7.85
C LEU A 108 -10.57 -14.66 -7.23
N ILE A 109 -10.87 -13.40 -7.49
CA ILE A 109 -12.10 -12.76 -7.00
C ILE A 109 -13.34 -13.44 -7.58
N ALA A 110 -13.34 -13.77 -8.88
CA ALA A 110 -14.45 -14.46 -9.53
C ALA A 110 -14.68 -15.85 -8.92
N GLU A 111 -13.61 -16.64 -8.82
CA GLU A 111 -13.66 -17.97 -8.21
C GLU A 111 -14.15 -17.92 -6.76
N GLY A 112 -13.61 -17.01 -5.95
CA GLY A 112 -14.03 -16.87 -4.56
C GLY A 112 -15.50 -16.46 -4.41
N LYS A 113 -16.03 -15.62 -5.31
CA LYS A 113 -17.47 -15.31 -5.34
C LYS A 113 -18.32 -16.53 -5.65
N GLU A 114 -17.90 -17.35 -6.60
CA GLU A 114 -18.59 -18.61 -6.94
C GLU A 114 -18.60 -19.59 -5.76
N LYS A 115 -17.45 -19.74 -5.07
CA LYS A 115 -17.34 -20.61 -3.88
C LYS A 115 -18.26 -20.14 -2.75
N ILE A 116 -18.27 -18.83 -2.46
CA ILE A 116 -19.16 -18.26 -1.44
C ILE A 116 -20.63 -18.46 -1.82
N ALA A 117 -20.99 -18.28 -3.08
CA ALA A 117 -22.35 -18.52 -3.57
C ALA A 117 -22.76 -20.00 -3.47
N ALA A 118 -21.78 -20.92 -3.57
CA ALA A 118 -21.96 -22.35 -3.35
C ALA A 118 -22.00 -22.76 -1.86
N GLY A 119 -21.93 -21.80 -0.93
CA GLY A 119 -22.01 -22.03 0.51
C GLY A 119 -20.66 -22.16 1.23
N ASP A 120 -19.53 -21.90 0.56
CA ASP A 120 -18.22 -21.88 1.22
C ASP A 120 -18.12 -20.71 2.20
N ARG A 121 -17.88 -21.02 3.46
CA ARG A 121 -17.74 -20.06 4.55
C ARG A 121 -16.33 -20.08 5.16
N SER A 122 -15.41 -20.84 4.60
CA SER A 122 -14.08 -21.08 5.17
C SER A 122 -13.34 -19.82 5.57
N TYR A 123 -13.41 -18.75 4.76
CA TYR A 123 -12.80 -17.48 5.08
C TYR A 123 -13.64 -16.64 6.05
N LEU A 124 -14.97 -16.69 5.96
CA LEU A 124 -15.86 -15.94 6.87
C LEU A 124 -15.80 -16.47 8.30
N ASP A 125 -15.58 -17.78 8.44
CA ASP A 125 -15.50 -18.49 9.72
C ASP A 125 -14.03 -18.66 10.19
N ALA A 126 -13.06 -18.08 9.46
CA ALA A 126 -11.65 -18.13 9.84
C ALA A 126 -11.40 -17.34 11.13
N GLU A 127 -10.75 -17.98 12.08
CA GLU A 127 -10.35 -17.35 13.34
C GLU A 127 -9.04 -16.56 13.15
N VAL A 128 -9.01 -15.37 13.72
CA VAL A 128 -7.83 -14.50 13.75
C VAL A 128 -7.47 -14.23 15.20
N TYR A 129 -6.31 -14.71 15.62
CA TYR A 129 -5.88 -14.59 17.00
C TYR A 129 -5.04 -13.31 17.20
N PRO A 130 -5.37 -12.49 18.22
CA PRO A 130 -4.74 -11.18 18.42
C PRO A 130 -3.23 -11.20 18.56
N ASP A 131 -2.69 -12.22 19.22
CA ASP A 131 -1.27 -12.30 19.55
C ASP A 131 -0.45 -13.10 18.54
N GLU A 132 -1.09 -13.67 17.51
CA GLU A 132 -0.41 -14.33 16.43
C GLU A 132 0.16 -13.32 15.42
N MET A 133 1.24 -13.72 14.76
CA MET A 133 1.87 -12.90 13.72
C MET A 133 0.93 -12.67 12.55
N GLY A 134 0.58 -11.42 12.30
CA GLY A 134 -0.23 -11.00 11.15
C GLY A 134 0.60 -10.43 9.99
N ALA A 135 1.76 -9.85 10.30
CA ALA A 135 2.65 -9.30 9.28
C ALA A 135 4.13 -9.55 9.60
N LEU A 136 4.92 -9.77 8.56
CA LEU A 136 6.38 -9.87 8.62
C LEU A 136 6.97 -8.79 7.71
N LEU A 137 7.61 -7.77 8.32
CA LEU A 137 8.18 -6.63 7.61
C LEU A 137 9.70 -6.70 7.59
N PHE A 138 10.30 -6.51 6.42
CA PHE A 138 11.76 -6.44 6.33
C PHE A 138 12.25 -5.00 6.42
N THR A 139 13.26 -4.77 7.24
CA THR A 139 13.94 -3.49 7.38
C THR A 139 15.41 -3.64 6.99
N SER A 140 15.99 -2.60 6.37
CA SER A 140 17.43 -2.55 6.13
C SER A 140 18.16 -2.54 7.48
N GLY A 141 18.77 -3.68 7.83
CA GLY A 141 19.57 -3.77 9.04
C GLY A 141 20.82 -2.89 8.96
N THR A 142 21.24 -2.33 10.09
CA THR A 142 22.50 -1.55 10.20
C THR A 142 23.74 -2.35 9.84
N THR A 143 23.62 -3.67 9.78
CA THR A 143 24.68 -4.64 9.41
C THR A 143 24.62 -5.06 7.94
N GLY A 144 23.74 -4.47 7.12
CA GLY A 144 23.55 -4.84 5.70
C GLY A 144 22.69 -6.09 5.49
N ILE A 145 22.33 -6.83 6.55
CA ILE A 145 21.41 -7.97 6.48
C ILE A 145 20.02 -7.47 6.83
N ALA A 146 19.05 -7.73 5.98
CA ALA A 146 17.65 -7.40 6.24
C ALA A 146 17.16 -8.14 7.51
N LYS A 147 16.40 -7.46 8.35
CA LYS A 147 15.82 -8.04 9.56
C LYS A 147 14.32 -8.13 9.42
N GLY A 148 13.76 -9.31 9.66
CA GLY A 148 12.33 -9.55 9.71
C GLY A 148 11.72 -9.10 11.02
N VAL A 149 10.88 -8.07 10.98
CA VAL A 149 10.10 -7.58 12.14
C VAL A 149 8.75 -8.28 12.13
N MET A 150 8.48 -9.05 13.16
CA MET A 150 7.23 -9.79 13.34
C MET A 150 6.22 -8.90 14.08
N LEU A 151 5.08 -8.63 13.45
CA LEU A 151 3.99 -7.87 14.06
C LEU A 151 2.77 -8.77 14.26
N SER A 152 2.26 -8.79 15.50
CA SER A 152 0.99 -9.44 15.80
C SER A 152 -0.20 -8.57 15.32
N GLN A 153 -1.39 -9.16 15.28
CA GLN A 153 -2.63 -8.40 15.03
C GLN A 153 -2.81 -7.30 16.09
N THR A 154 -2.51 -7.60 17.36
CA THR A 154 -2.54 -6.62 18.45
C THR A 154 -1.62 -5.43 18.17
N ASN A 155 -0.39 -5.65 17.69
CA ASN A 155 0.52 -4.54 17.36
C ASN A 155 -0.06 -3.64 16.29
N ILE A 156 -0.56 -4.22 15.20
CA ILE A 156 -1.15 -3.48 14.08
C ILE A 156 -2.39 -2.69 14.55
N CYS A 157 -3.29 -3.33 15.31
CA CYS A 157 -4.51 -2.71 15.80
C CYS A 157 -4.26 -1.59 16.82
N CYS A 158 -3.29 -1.76 17.72
CA CYS A 158 -2.92 -0.74 18.70
C CYS A 158 -2.39 0.53 18.02
N ASP A 159 -1.52 0.37 17.04
CA ASP A 159 -1.01 1.49 16.24
C ASP A 159 -2.14 2.16 15.45
N LEU A 160 -2.99 1.36 14.81
CA LEU A 160 -4.14 1.83 14.07
C LEU A 160 -5.17 2.60 14.92
N MET A 161 -5.38 2.20 16.17
CA MET A 161 -6.29 2.90 17.09
C MET A 161 -5.66 4.18 17.65
N SER A 162 -4.33 4.22 17.78
CA SER A 162 -3.61 5.36 18.33
C SER A 162 -3.45 6.50 17.32
N ALA A 163 -3.11 6.18 16.06
CA ALA A 163 -2.82 7.17 15.03
C ALA A 163 -3.98 8.18 14.81
N PRO A 164 -5.27 7.79 14.72
CA PRO A 164 -6.38 8.72 14.52
C PRO A 164 -6.65 9.64 15.70
N THR A 165 -6.10 9.37 16.88
CA THR A 165 -6.27 10.28 18.04
C THR A 165 -5.48 11.57 17.87
N MET A 166 -4.47 11.57 17.00
CA MET A 166 -3.63 12.73 16.71
C MET A 166 -4.17 13.60 15.56
N LEU A 167 -5.14 13.09 14.81
CA LEU A 167 -5.68 13.74 13.61
C LEU A 167 -7.22 13.67 13.63
N ASP A 168 -7.88 14.79 13.41
CA ASP A 168 -9.33 14.84 13.25
C ASP A 168 -9.70 14.37 11.84
N THR A 169 -9.91 13.06 11.70
CA THR A 169 -10.21 12.38 10.44
C THR A 169 -11.56 11.67 10.52
N ASN A 170 -12.29 11.67 9.40
CA ASN A 170 -13.63 11.08 9.31
C ASN A 170 -13.93 10.56 7.88
N GLU A 171 -15.13 10.02 7.67
CA GLU A 171 -15.56 9.42 6.40
C GLU A 171 -15.66 10.39 5.20
N ARG A 172 -15.56 11.70 5.44
CA ARG A 172 -15.60 12.72 4.36
C ARG A 172 -14.22 13.05 3.83
N ASP A 173 -13.20 12.51 4.47
CA ASP A 173 -11.82 12.76 4.07
C ASP A 173 -11.39 11.91 2.89
N THR A 174 -10.45 12.44 2.13
CA THR A 174 -9.77 11.74 1.03
C THR A 174 -8.27 11.81 1.26
N PHE A 175 -7.65 10.66 1.38
CA PHE A 175 -6.21 10.50 1.55
C PHE A 175 -5.53 10.29 0.21
N PHE A 176 -4.35 10.91 0.02
CA PHE A 176 -3.54 10.71 -1.17
C PHE A 176 -2.39 9.78 -0.88
N SER A 177 -2.48 8.54 -1.39
CA SER A 177 -1.48 7.50 -1.21
C SER A 177 -0.37 7.62 -2.26
N VAL A 178 0.81 8.07 -1.87
CA VAL A 178 1.96 8.33 -2.75
C VAL A 178 3.27 7.74 -2.23
N LEU A 179 3.41 7.59 -0.91
CA LEU A 179 4.57 6.93 -0.32
C LEU A 179 4.49 5.42 -0.56
N PRO A 180 5.61 4.68 -0.54
CA PRO A 180 5.57 3.23 -0.73
C PRO A 180 4.69 2.54 0.32
N ILE A 181 3.61 1.88 -0.13
CA ILE A 181 2.59 1.29 0.75
C ILE A 181 3.11 0.15 1.64
N HIS A 182 4.23 -0.47 1.26
CA HIS A 182 4.90 -1.50 2.09
C HIS A 182 5.60 -0.92 3.32
N HIS A 183 5.91 0.38 3.35
CA HIS A 183 6.47 1.05 4.52
C HIS A 183 5.41 1.28 5.60
N THR A 184 5.79 1.06 6.86
CA THR A 184 4.89 1.17 8.02
C THR A 184 4.14 2.50 8.08
N TYR A 185 4.81 3.63 7.80
CA TYR A 185 4.21 4.95 7.82
C TYR A 185 3.05 5.09 6.82
N GLU A 186 3.26 4.70 5.56
CA GLU A 186 2.19 4.73 4.56
C GLU A 186 1.15 3.65 4.85
N CYS A 187 1.57 2.44 5.23
CA CYS A 187 0.67 1.34 5.54
C CYS A 187 -0.30 1.71 6.67
N THR A 188 0.21 2.28 7.78
CA THR A 188 -0.65 2.68 8.90
C THR A 188 -1.43 3.95 8.60
N CYS A 189 -0.76 5.05 8.23
CA CYS A 189 -1.40 6.36 8.16
C CYS A 189 -2.06 6.65 6.80
N GLY A 190 -1.56 6.07 5.70
CA GLY A 190 -2.08 6.29 4.35
C GLY A 190 -3.06 5.23 3.87
N PHE A 191 -3.08 4.05 4.50
CA PHE A 191 -3.92 2.94 4.09
C PHE A 191 -4.84 2.44 5.23
N LEU A 192 -4.31 1.90 6.32
CA LEU A 192 -5.14 1.28 7.36
C LEU A 192 -6.00 2.30 8.12
N MET A 193 -5.43 3.46 8.46
CA MET A 193 -6.14 4.51 9.20
C MET A 193 -7.32 5.10 8.40
N PRO A 194 -7.18 5.53 7.13
CA PRO A 194 -8.34 5.96 6.36
C PRO A 194 -9.40 4.86 6.20
N MET A 195 -9.01 3.59 6.02
CA MET A 195 -9.96 2.47 6.00
C MET A 195 -10.72 2.34 7.33
N TYR A 196 -10.02 2.43 8.45
CA TYR A 196 -10.63 2.40 9.79
C TYR A 196 -11.61 3.54 10.03
N LYS A 197 -11.33 4.73 9.49
CA LYS A 197 -12.20 5.93 9.60
C LYS A 197 -13.29 6.01 8.54
N GLY A 198 -13.34 5.06 7.59
CA GLY A 198 -14.30 5.08 6.48
C GLY A 198 -13.99 6.13 5.41
N ALA A 199 -12.78 6.69 5.41
CA ALA A 199 -12.33 7.69 4.47
C ALA A 199 -11.95 7.08 3.10
N CYS A 200 -11.89 7.92 2.08
CA CYS A 200 -11.48 7.52 0.73
C CYS A 200 -9.96 7.53 0.58
N ILE A 201 -9.41 6.64 -0.25
CA ILE A 201 -7.99 6.60 -0.62
C ILE A 201 -7.85 6.78 -2.12
N GLY A 202 -7.16 7.84 -2.54
CA GLY A 202 -6.75 8.05 -3.93
C GLY A 202 -5.30 7.62 -4.13
N TYR A 203 -5.07 6.62 -4.98
CA TYR A 203 -3.73 6.12 -5.27
C TYR A 203 -3.06 6.95 -6.37
N CYS A 204 -1.79 7.32 -6.13
CA CYS A 204 -0.98 8.05 -7.10
C CYS A 204 -0.49 7.12 -8.22
N GLU A 205 -0.66 7.53 -9.48
CA GLU A 205 -0.20 6.79 -10.68
C GLU A 205 1.34 6.78 -10.84
N GLY A 206 2.06 7.41 -9.93
CA GLY A 206 3.52 7.51 -9.89
C GLY A 206 4.01 8.95 -9.71
N LEU A 207 5.26 9.12 -9.28
CA LEU A 207 5.82 10.41 -8.88
C LEU A 207 5.68 11.52 -9.93
N LYS A 208 5.76 11.19 -11.21
CA LYS A 208 5.59 12.16 -12.32
C LYS A 208 4.17 12.66 -12.49
N TYR A 209 3.18 11.95 -11.92
CA TYR A 209 1.76 12.28 -12.04
C TYR A 209 1.20 12.96 -10.77
N ILE A 210 2.00 13.17 -9.74
CA ILE A 210 1.54 13.75 -8.45
C ILE A 210 0.70 15.01 -8.67
N GLN A 211 1.19 15.97 -9.46
CA GLN A 211 0.48 17.24 -9.68
C GLN A 211 -0.88 17.03 -10.36
N LYS A 212 -0.95 16.15 -11.37
CA LYS A 212 -2.19 15.80 -12.07
C LYS A 212 -3.16 15.11 -11.11
N ASN A 213 -2.70 14.09 -10.40
CA ASN A 213 -3.55 13.32 -9.50
C ASN A 213 -4.04 14.14 -8.30
N LEU A 214 -3.23 15.07 -7.77
CA LEU A 214 -3.69 16.01 -6.73
C LEU A 214 -4.85 16.89 -7.22
N GLN A 215 -4.83 17.31 -8.48
CA GLN A 215 -5.92 18.11 -9.07
C GLN A 215 -7.19 17.28 -9.32
N GLU A 216 -7.03 16.00 -9.69
CA GLU A 216 -8.15 15.09 -9.96
C GLU A 216 -8.81 14.58 -8.67
N ILE A 217 -7.99 14.17 -7.70
CA ILE A 217 -8.45 13.56 -6.44
C ILE A 217 -8.91 14.62 -5.43
N GLN A 218 -8.27 15.81 -5.42
CA GLN A 218 -8.51 16.88 -4.46
C GLN A 218 -8.48 16.38 -2.99
N PRO A 219 -7.39 15.74 -2.55
CA PRO A 219 -7.34 15.11 -1.24
C PRO A 219 -7.40 16.14 -0.11
N THR A 220 -8.01 15.75 1.02
CA THR A 220 -7.98 16.52 2.27
C THR A 220 -6.76 16.20 3.11
N PHE A 221 -6.19 14.99 2.94
CA PHE A 221 -4.97 14.54 3.59
C PHE A 221 -3.90 14.10 2.58
N PHE A 222 -2.71 14.63 2.77
CA PHE A 222 -1.54 14.30 1.98
C PHE A 222 -0.36 13.98 2.90
N LEU A 223 -0.01 12.70 2.96
CA LEU A 223 1.17 12.20 3.66
C LEU A 223 2.39 12.33 2.75
N GLY A 224 3.43 12.94 3.24
CA GLY A 224 4.64 13.11 2.43
C GLY A 224 5.89 13.22 3.27
N VAL A 225 7.02 12.97 2.62
CA VAL A 225 8.37 13.20 3.16
C VAL A 225 8.95 14.51 2.59
N PRO A 226 9.94 15.12 3.25
CA PRO A 226 10.50 16.39 2.80
C PRO A 226 10.85 16.45 1.32
N LEU A 227 11.40 15.37 0.78
CA LEU A 227 11.80 15.27 -0.63
C LEU A 227 10.63 15.48 -1.61
N ILE A 228 9.44 14.97 -1.29
CA ILE A 228 8.24 15.17 -2.11
C ILE A 228 7.82 16.63 -2.10
N PHE A 229 7.76 17.25 -0.92
CA PHE A 229 7.38 18.66 -0.80
C PHE A 229 8.39 19.58 -1.48
N GLU A 230 9.70 19.32 -1.37
CA GLU A 230 10.72 20.05 -2.10
C GLU A 230 10.59 19.93 -3.61
N SER A 231 10.29 18.74 -4.11
CA SER A 231 10.07 18.48 -5.53
C SER A 231 8.84 19.24 -6.05
N LEU A 232 7.73 19.21 -5.31
CA LEU A 232 6.52 19.98 -5.62
C LEU A 232 6.82 21.48 -5.62
N TYR A 233 7.50 21.98 -4.59
CA TYR A 233 7.90 23.38 -4.50
C TYR A 233 8.73 23.82 -5.71
N LYS A 234 9.76 23.06 -6.07
CA LYS A 234 10.60 23.34 -7.25
C LYS A 234 9.77 23.37 -8.55
N THR A 235 8.84 22.42 -8.68
CA THR A 235 7.96 22.32 -9.86
C THR A 235 7.00 23.50 -9.96
N ILE A 236 6.37 23.88 -8.85
CA ILE A 236 5.47 25.05 -8.78
C ILE A 236 6.22 26.32 -9.17
N TRP A 237 7.39 26.58 -8.56
CA TRP A 237 8.19 27.75 -8.89
C TRP A 237 8.68 27.77 -10.34
N LYS A 238 9.06 26.63 -10.90
CA LYS A 238 9.40 26.50 -12.32
C LYS A 238 8.22 26.93 -13.22
N ASN A 239 7.01 26.50 -12.89
CA ASN A 239 5.81 26.86 -13.65
C ASN A 239 5.45 28.35 -13.51
N ILE A 240 5.56 28.93 -12.29
CA ILE A 240 5.34 30.36 -12.02
C ILE A 240 6.31 31.22 -12.84
N ARG A 241 7.60 30.86 -12.88
CA ARG A 241 8.61 31.54 -13.69
C ARG A 241 8.32 31.45 -15.17
N LYS A 242 7.90 30.27 -15.66
CA LYS A 242 7.54 30.05 -17.05
C LYS A 242 6.36 30.93 -17.50
N GLN A 243 5.45 31.25 -16.58
CA GLN A 243 4.31 32.15 -16.80
C GLN A 243 4.63 33.63 -16.56
N GLY A 244 5.85 34.00 -16.20
CA GLY A 244 6.23 35.38 -15.89
C GLY A 244 5.59 35.97 -14.62
N LYS A 245 5.01 35.11 -13.74
CA LYS A 245 4.22 35.55 -12.56
C LYS A 245 5.02 35.61 -11.25
N GLU A 246 6.34 35.46 -11.30
CA GLU A 246 7.19 35.38 -10.10
C GLU A 246 7.06 36.59 -9.17
N ALA A 247 7.10 37.79 -9.71
CA ALA A 247 6.98 39.03 -8.92
C ALA A 247 5.61 39.15 -8.24
N THR A 248 4.54 38.79 -8.96
CA THR A 248 3.16 38.79 -8.43
C THR A 248 2.99 37.82 -7.28
N VAL A 249 3.47 36.61 -7.45
CA VAL A 249 3.36 35.57 -6.41
C VAL A 249 4.18 35.93 -5.18
N LYS A 250 5.40 36.42 -5.33
CA LYS A 250 6.22 36.92 -4.21
C LYS A 250 5.50 38.02 -3.43
N LYS A 251 4.91 38.99 -4.11
CA LYS A 251 4.16 40.09 -3.48
C LYS A 251 2.96 39.58 -2.68
N VAL A 252 2.21 38.61 -3.21
CA VAL A 252 1.08 37.98 -2.50
C VAL A 252 1.54 37.22 -1.27
N LEU A 253 2.65 36.47 -1.38
CA LEU A 253 3.21 35.74 -0.23
C LEU A 253 3.69 36.69 0.88
N GLU A 254 4.28 37.85 0.55
CA GLU A 254 4.68 38.85 1.53
C GLU A 254 3.48 39.52 2.21
N LEU A 255 2.43 39.83 1.44
CA LEU A 255 1.17 40.33 1.99
C LEU A 255 0.53 39.32 2.97
N ASN A 256 0.47 38.04 2.60
CA ASN A 256 -0.06 36.99 3.48
C ASN A 256 0.76 36.83 4.77
N LYS A 257 2.08 36.93 4.72
CA LYS A 257 2.92 36.91 5.92
C LYS A 257 2.61 38.10 6.86
N THR A 258 2.31 39.25 6.30
CA THR A 258 1.99 40.46 7.09
C THR A 258 0.60 40.36 7.70
N THR A 259 -0.41 39.91 6.94
CA THR A 259 -1.79 39.75 7.44
C THR A 259 -1.92 38.66 8.48
N SER A 260 -1.17 37.54 8.36
CA SER A 260 -1.18 36.46 9.36
C SER A 260 -0.57 36.90 10.71
N LYS A 261 0.41 37.85 10.70
CA LYS A 261 0.96 38.43 11.94
C LYS A 261 -0.06 39.29 12.69
N PHE A 262 -1.05 39.84 12.00
CA PHE A 262 -2.10 40.66 12.59
C PHE A 262 -3.41 39.90 12.89
N GLY A 263 -3.41 38.54 12.83
CA GLY A 263 -4.61 37.74 13.07
C GLY A 263 -5.70 37.89 11.98
N LEU A 264 -5.41 38.62 10.90
CA LEU A 264 -6.31 38.86 9.76
C LEU A 264 -6.12 37.82 8.65
N GLY A 265 -5.68 36.60 8.99
CA GLY A 265 -5.57 35.49 8.05
C GLY A 265 -6.95 35.08 7.58
N GLY A 266 -7.35 35.63 6.43
CA GLY A 266 -8.57 35.26 5.73
C GLY A 266 -8.60 33.77 5.42
N SER A 267 -9.81 33.23 5.41
CA SER A 267 -10.21 31.82 5.24
C SER A 267 -9.25 31.00 4.37
N ARG A 268 -8.87 29.84 4.91
CA ARG A 268 -8.18 28.73 4.21
C ARG A 268 -9.08 28.14 3.11
N LYS A 269 -9.40 28.92 2.08
CA LYS A 269 -9.96 28.41 0.82
C LYS A 269 -9.04 28.90 -0.29
N LEU A 270 -8.05 28.11 -0.60
CA LEU A 270 -7.38 28.06 -1.88
C LEU A 270 -7.60 26.68 -2.47
#